data_94b0b1186da9d44f18ddeebbae098089
#
_entry.id   94b0b1186da9d44f18ddeebbae098089
#
_cell.length_a   1.000
_cell.length_b   1.000
_cell.length_c   1.000
_cell.angle_alpha   90.00
_cell.angle_beta   90.00
_cell.angle_gamma   90.00
#
_symmetry.space_group_name_H-M   'P 1'
#
loop_
_entity.id
_entity.type
_entity.pdbx_description
1 polymer ?
#
loop_
_entity_poly.entity_id
_entity_poly.type
_entity_poly.pdbx_seq_one_letter_code
_entity_poly.pdbx_strand_id
1 'polypeptide(L)'
;MISSIRLFFFGTGGSWPTPQRNTLSVGIRINDEAILFDCGESAQTALMKSSLSLMKIRKIFITHFHGDHFLGLPGLIQTMSFYGRTDPLEIYGPIGASSVLGNLLSIGYYSLNFEIRIEELKGNSSVDFGDYSVAYAEASHTVPALSYSLIEKDYSKLDESKIERLKVPRRLLEKIRKEGSAQVNGNTINLENISAGVRKGRKVSYSGDTRRAKNLLDLFRDSTVLIHESTGEKSNEEKVNSYGHSTGKDAAIQAKDSNSRKLILVHFSPRYNDIKPIVDEAKSVFQNVIAAEELMELEVNIND
;
A
#
# COMPACT_ATOMS: atom_id res chain seq x y z
N MET A 1 7.92 -11.63 -12.22
CA MET A 1 6.44 -11.45 -12.37
C MET A 1 5.77 -11.65 -11.02
N ILE A 2 4.89 -10.74 -10.65
CA ILE A 2 4.11 -10.85 -9.42
C ILE A 2 2.95 -11.83 -9.66
N SER A 3 2.95 -12.96 -8.95
CA SER A 3 1.91 -13.98 -9.06
C SER A 3 0.68 -13.61 -8.23
N SER A 4 0.88 -13.08 -7.03
CA SER A 4 -0.19 -12.69 -6.12
C SER A 4 0.09 -11.35 -5.44
N ILE A 5 -0.96 -10.57 -5.21
CA ILE A 5 -0.97 -9.42 -4.31
C ILE A 5 -2.11 -9.68 -3.33
N ARG A 6 -1.81 -9.65 -2.03
CA ARG A 6 -2.79 -9.85 -0.96
C ARG A 6 -2.70 -8.71 0.04
N LEU A 7 -3.84 -8.16 0.41
CA LEU A 7 -4.00 -7.12 1.42
C LEU A 7 -4.31 -7.73 2.77
N PHE A 8 -3.82 -7.10 3.83
CA PHE A 8 -4.03 -7.46 5.23
C PHE A 8 -4.37 -6.20 6.01
N PHE A 9 -5.45 -6.21 6.77
CA PHE A 9 -5.87 -5.06 7.56
C PHE A 9 -5.62 -5.36 9.05
N PHE A 10 -4.54 -4.80 9.61
CA PHE A 10 -4.12 -5.03 11.00
C PHE A 10 -4.78 -4.05 11.97
N GLY A 11 -5.26 -2.95 11.43
CA GLY A 11 -6.03 -1.93 12.11
C GLY A 11 -6.82 -1.10 11.11
N THR A 12 -8.05 -0.77 11.45
CA THR A 12 -9.00 -0.05 10.59
C THR A 12 -9.56 1.22 11.22
N GLY A 13 -9.23 1.49 12.48
CA GLY A 13 -9.63 2.68 13.22
C GLY A 13 -8.63 3.81 13.10
N GLY A 14 -9.10 5.03 13.35
CA GLY A 14 -8.28 6.24 13.43
C GLY A 14 -8.22 6.84 14.84
N SER A 15 -7.28 7.74 15.05
CA SER A 15 -7.04 8.54 16.25
C SER A 15 -6.56 7.76 17.49
N TRP A 16 -7.29 6.76 17.99
CA TRP A 16 -6.89 5.91 19.12
C TRP A 16 -7.53 4.52 19.02
N PRO A 17 -6.89 3.49 19.59
CA PRO A 17 -7.44 2.13 19.54
C PRO A 17 -8.70 2.00 20.41
N THR A 18 -9.58 1.12 20.00
CA THR A 18 -10.76 0.71 20.77
C THR A 18 -10.73 -0.80 21.00
N PRO A 19 -11.59 -1.36 21.86
CA PRO A 19 -11.69 -2.81 21.99
C PRO A 19 -12.04 -3.54 20.68
N GLN A 20 -12.65 -2.85 19.71
CA GLN A 20 -13.12 -3.41 18.44
C GLN A 20 -12.18 -3.11 17.28
N ARG A 21 -11.38 -2.03 17.35
CA ARG A 21 -10.55 -1.57 16.24
C ARG A 21 -9.17 -1.12 16.72
N ASN A 22 -8.15 -1.68 16.12
CA ASN A 22 -6.78 -1.19 16.22
C ASN A 22 -6.62 0.09 15.38
N THR A 23 -5.59 0.87 15.68
CA THR A 23 -5.19 2.01 14.84
C THR A 23 -4.61 1.53 13.51
N LEU A 24 -4.62 2.42 12.52
CA LEU A 24 -4.45 2.09 11.12
C LEU A 24 -3.10 1.40 10.81
N SER A 25 -3.18 0.27 10.15
CA SER A 25 -2.03 -0.44 9.59
C SER A 25 -2.50 -1.42 8.51
N VAL A 26 -1.92 -1.33 7.31
CA VAL A 26 -2.27 -2.16 6.16
C VAL A 26 -1.03 -2.86 5.62
N GLY A 27 -1.07 -4.18 5.55
CA GLY A 27 -0.03 -5.00 4.92
C GLY A 27 -0.36 -5.32 3.47
N ILE A 28 0.65 -5.32 2.62
CA ILE A 28 0.56 -5.82 1.25
C ILE A 28 1.62 -6.88 1.05
N ARG A 29 1.20 -8.11 0.82
CA ARG A 29 2.10 -9.20 0.42
C ARG A 29 2.21 -9.25 -1.08
N ILE A 30 3.45 -9.27 -1.57
CA ILE A 30 3.82 -9.35 -2.98
C ILE A 30 4.74 -10.55 -3.13
N ASN A 31 4.24 -11.67 -3.67
CA ASN A 31 4.98 -12.92 -3.68
C ASN A 31 5.49 -13.31 -2.28
N ASP A 32 6.82 -13.28 -2.09
CA ASP A 32 7.50 -13.67 -0.85
C ASP A 32 7.90 -12.52 0.06
N GLU A 33 7.69 -11.28 -0.36
CA GLU A 33 7.92 -10.10 0.48
C GLU A 33 6.61 -9.42 0.87
N ALA A 34 6.67 -8.59 1.90
CA ALA A 34 5.57 -7.75 2.30
C ALA A 34 6.05 -6.32 2.57
N ILE A 35 5.14 -5.38 2.38
CA ILE A 35 5.28 -3.99 2.79
C ILE A 35 4.15 -3.64 3.77
N LEU A 36 4.38 -2.65 4.62
CA LEU A 36 3.33 -2.04 5.42
C LEU A 36 3.09 -0.61 4.93
N PHE A 37 1.83 -0.22 4.89
CA PHE A 37 1.39 1.16 4.91
C PHE A 37 0.90 1.47 6.32
N ASP A 38 1.58 2.38 6.98
CA ASP A 38 1.47 2.71 8.39
C ASP A 38 1.67 1.53 9.35
N CYS A 39 1.97 1.85 10.61
CA CYS A 39 2.20 0.90 11.67
C CYS A 39 1.68 1.50 12.99
N GLY A 40 0.37 1.58 13.13
CA GLY A 40 -0.26 2.11 14.32
C GLY A 40 -0.10 1.19 15.53
N GLU A 41 -0.56 1.64 16.67
CA GLU A 41 -0.58 0.84 17.90
C GLU A 41 -1.28 -0.50 17.65
N SER A 42 -0.83 -1.56 18.33
CA SER A 42 -1.34 -2.93 18.15
C SER A 42 -1.04 -3.62 16.81
N ALA A 43 -0.41 -2.96 15.82
CA ALA A 43 -0.04 -3.58 14.54
C ALA A 43 0.78 -4.87 14.75
N GLN A 44 1.74 -4.87 15.69
CA GLN A 44 2.53 -6.04 16.07
C GLN A 44 1.66 -7.22 16.49
N THR A 45 0.71 -7.00 17.39
CA THR A 45 -0.19 -8.04 17.92
C THR A 45 -1.14 -8.57 16.84
N ALA A 46 -1.64 -7.69 15.97
CA ALA A 46 -2.50 -8.05 14.86
C ALA A 46 -1.74 -8.87 13.80
N LEU A 47 -0.50 -8.46 13.47
CA LEU A 47 0.39 -9.23 12.60
C LEU A 47 0.61 -10.64 13.11
N MET A 48 0.88 -10.82 14.41
CA MET A 48 1.08 -12.14 15.02
C MET A 48 -0.17 -13.04 14.97
N LYS A 49 -1.36 -12.47 14.83
CA LYS A 49 -2.63 -13.20 14.67
C LYS A 49 -2.98 -13.49 13.21
N SER A 50 -2.30 -12.86 12.27
CA SER A 50 -2.56 -12.98 10.84
C SER A 50 -1.75 -14.10 10.19
N SER A 51 -2.05 -14.38 8.91
CA SER A 51 -1.26 -15.32 8.10
C SER A 51 0.03 -14.69 7.55
N LEU A 52 0.26 -13.38 7.72
CA LEU A 52 1.46 -12.69 7.26
C LEU A 52 2.58 -12.76 8.29
N SER A 53 3.70 -13.39 7.93
CA SER A 53 4.89 -13.38 8.78
C SER A 53 5.52 -11.98 8.85
N LEU A 54 5.74 -11.46 10.06
CA LEU A 54 6.45 -10.19 10.28
C LEU A 54 7.88 -10.20 9.70
N MET A 55 8.50 -11.38 9.57
CA MET A 55 9.84 -11.53 8.98
C MET A 55 9.86 -11.32 7.45
N LYS A 56 8.69 -11.35 6.79
CA LYS A 56 8.55 -11.04 5.36
C LYS A 56 8.44 -9.54 5.06
N ILE A 57 8.21 -8.70 6.07
CA ILE A 57 8.11 -7.25 5.90
C ILE A 57 9.50 -6.71 5.59
N ARG A 58 9.66 -6.14 4.40
CA ARG A 58 10.93 -5.55 3.93
C ARG A 58 10.90 -4.03 3.96
N LYS A 59 9.72 -3.44 3.81
CA LYS A 59 9.53 -2.00 3.68
C LYS A 59 8.31 -1.54 4.47
N ILE A 60 8.41 -0.37 5.07
CA ILE A 60 7.31 0.30 5.78
C ILE A 60 7.20 1.72 5.21
N PHE A 61 6.01 2.11 4.78
CA PHE A 61 5.72 3.44 4.29
C PHE A 61 4.80 4.14 5.29
N ILE A 62 5.31 5.14 5.97
CA ILE A 62 4.56 5.95 6.94
C ILE A 62 3.98 7.15 6.20
N THR A 63 2.66 7.34 6.30
CA THR A 63 1.98 8.46 5.65
C THR A 63 2.29 9.77 6.36
N HIS A 64 2.23 9.79 7.68
CA HIS A 64 2.52 10.95 8.51
C HIS A 64 2.79 10.54 9.97
N PHE A 65 3.15 11.50 10.82
CA PHE A 65 3.58 11.23 12.19
C PHE A 65 2.53 11.60 13.25
N HIS A 66 1.23 11.35 13.01
CA HIS A 66 0.26 11.19 14.09
C HIS A 66 0.40 9.80 14.72
N GLY A 67 0.24 9.71 16.05
CA GLY A 67 0.59 8.50 16.81
C GLY A 67 -0.06 7.22 16.31
N ASP A 68 -1.30 7.29 15.87
CA ASP A 68 -2.08 6.16 15.37
C ASP A 68 -1.57 5.58 14.03
N HIS A 69 -0.54 6.20 13.40
CA HIS A 69 0.07 5.73 12.16
C HIS A 69 1.48 5.14 12.33
N PHE A 70 2.16 5.36 13.47
CA PHE A 70 3.56 4.91 13.58
C PHE A 70 3.99 4.39 14.98
N LEU A 71 3.20 4.57 16.02
CA LEU A 71 3.59 4.18 17.39
C LEU A 71 3.71 2.65 17.59
N GLY A 72 3.25 1.83 16.66
CA GLY A 72 3.47 0.39 16.66
C GLY A 72 4.88 -0.03 16.26
N LEU A 73 5.67 0.86 15.63
CA LEU A 73 7.01 0.55 15.10
C LEU A 73 7.98 0.02 16.15
N PRO A 74 8.14 0.61 17.34
CA PRO A 74 9.14 0.14 18.31
C PRO A 74 8.93 -1.31 18.71
N GLY A 75 7.69 -1.69 19.02
CA GLY A 75 7.34 -3.05 19.39
C GLY A 75 7.56 -4.05 18.26
N LEU A 76 7.15 -3.68 17.03
CA LEU A 76 7.34 -4.51 15.84
C LEU A 76 8.83 -4.75 15.55
N ILE A 77 9.64 -3.69 15.55
CA ILE A 77 11.08 -3.74 15.25
C ILE A 77 11.85 -4.59 16.30
N GLN A 78 11.53 -4.41 17.58
CA GLN A 78 12.12 -5.22 18.65
C GLN A 78 11.76 -6.70 18.49
N THR A 79 10.51 -7.01 18.15
CA THR A 79 10.07 -8.38 17.90
C THR A 79 10.79 -9.01 16.71
N MET A 80 10.98 -8.25 15.62
CA MET A 80 11.77 -8.72 14.47
C MET A 80 13.20 -9.05 14.90
N SER A 81 13.82 -8.24 15.76
CA SER A 81 15.17 -8.48 16.30
C SER A 81 15.21 -9.75 17.17
N PHE A 82 14.25 -9.94 18.07
CA PHE A 82 14.14 -11.15 18.89
C PHE A 82 13.93 -12.42 18.07
N TYR A 83 13.26 -12.33 16.92
CA TYR A 83 13.09 -13.45 15.99
C TYR A 83 14.29 -13.66 15.08
N GLY A 84 15.42 -12.97 15.35
CA GLY A 84 16.67 -13.18 14.65
C GLY A 84 16.73 -12.58 13.24
N ARG A 85 16.00 -11.47 12.99
CA ARG A 85 16.12 -10.75 11.73
C ARG A 85 17.56 -10.24 11.55
N THR A 86 18.12 -10.45 10.36
CA THR A 86 19.41 -9.91 9.93
C THR A 86 19.29 -9.05 8.67
N ASP A 87 18.24 -9.24 7.90
CA ASP A 87 17.99 -8.46 6.68
C ASP A 87 17.62 -7.01 7.03
N PRO A 88 18.09 -6.02 6.28
CA PRO A 88 17.71 -4.62 6.48
C PRO A 88 16.20 -4.40 6.44
N LEU A 89 15.73 -3.39 7.18
CA LEU A 89 14.36 -2.87 7.11
C LEU A 89 14.41 -1.44 6.57
N GLU A 90 13.71 -1.19 5.49
CA GLU A 90 13.60 0.13 4.89
C GLU A 90 12.31 0.82 5.37
N ILE A 91 12.43 2.06 5.86
CA ILE A 91 11.29 2.85 6.31
C ILE A 91 11.26 4.15 5.52
N TYR A 92 10.17 4.37 4.82
CA TYR A 92 9.90 5.56 4.01
C TYR A 92 8.87 6.44 4.72
N GLY A 93 9.06 7.75 4.69
CA GLY A 93 8.10 8.67 5.29
C GLY A 93 8.24 10.10 4.77
N PRO A 94 7.36 11.03 5.17
CA PRO A 94 7.47 12.43 4.80
C PRO A 94 8.70 13.08 5.43
N ILE A 95 9.01 14.30 5.00
CA ILE A 95 10.09 15.12 5.57
C ILE A 95 9.96 15.17 7.09
N GLY A 96 11.08 14.97 7.78
CA GLY A 96 11.16 14.85 9.24
C GLY A 96 11.17 13.42 9.75
N ALA A 97 11.00 12.42 8.88
CA ALA A 97 10.99 11.00 9.25
C ALA A 97 12.26 10.59 9.98
N SER A 98 13.42 11.01 9.51
CA SER A 98 14.71 10.66 10.12
C SER A 98 14.81 11.13 11.58
N SER A 99 14.32 12.34 11.86
CA SER A 99 14.33 12.88 13.22
C SER A 99 13.31 12.19 14.13
N VAL A 100 12.08 12.04 13.69
CA VAL A 100 11.01 11.42 14.48
C VAL A 100 11.32 9.96 14.77
N LEU A 101 11.71 9.19 13.76
CA LEU A 101 12.01 7.77 13.91
C LEU A 101 13.33 7.55 14.65
N GLY A 102 14.34 8.39 14.44
CA GLY A 102 15.59 8.34 15.19
C GLY A 102 15.35 8.50 16.69
N ASN A 103 14.53 9.47 17.09
CA ASN A 103 14.12 9.65 18.48
C ASN A 103 13.30 8.46 19.01
N LEU A 104 12.32 7.98 18.23
CA LEU A 104 11.48 6.87 18.63
C LEU A 104 12.28 5.57 18.84
N LEU A 105 13.23 5.29 17.96
CA LEU A 105 14.07 4.09 18.02
C LEU A 105 15.18 4.17 19.08
N SER A 106 15.41 5.35 19.66
CA SER A 106 16.35 5.53 20.78
C SER A 106 15.71 5.31 22.16
N ILE A 107 14.39 5.08 22.22
CA ILE A 107 13.68 4.89 23.48
C ILE A 107 13.91 3.46 24.02
N GLY A 108 14.52 3.37 25.21
CA GLY A 108 14.74 2.10 25.90
C GLY A 108 16.10 1.47 25.63
N TYR A 109 16.33 0.34 26.31
CA TYR A 109 17.60 -0.43 26.22
C TYR A 109 17.37 -1.69 25.39
N TYR A 110 17.70 -1.65 24.11
CA TYR A 110 17.70 -2.81 23.23
C TYR A 110 18.79 -2.66 22.16
N SER A 111 19.22 -3.77 21.60
CA SER A 111 20.10 -3.82 20.45
C SER A 111 19.36 -4.44 19.25
N LEU A 112 19.61 -3.90 18.08
CA LEU A 112 19.09 -4.45 16.82
C LEU A 112 20.16 -5.30 16.16
N ASN A 113 19.76 -6.44 15.62
CA ASN A 113 20.61 -7.35 14.86
C ASN A 113 20.58 -7.06 13.35
N PHE A 114 19.86 -6.02 12.93
CA PHE A 114 19.71 -5.63 11.54
C PHE A 114 19.74 -4.10 11.38
N GLU A 115 20.05 -3.67 10.18
CA GLU A 115 20.09 -2.27 9.79
C GLU A 115 18.66 -1.73 9.56
N ILE A 116 18.39 -0.50 10.02
CA ILE A 116 17.21 0.27 9.65
C ILE A 116 17.66 1.41 8.76
N ARG A 117 17.08 1.49 7.55
CA ARG A 117 17.30 2.57 6.60
C ARG A 117 16.07 3.45 6.55
N ILE A 118 16.25 4.74 6.81
CA ILE A 118 15.15 5.71 6.81
C ILE A 118 15.34 6.63 5.61
N GLU A 119 14.31 6.71 4.77
CA GLU A 119 14.29 7.52 3.56
C GLU A 119 13.16 8.55 3.63
N GLU A 120 13.53 9.84 3.51
CA GLU A 120 12.56 10.92 3.46
C GLU A 120 12.08 11.18 2.04
N LEU A 121 10.77 11.15 1.86
CA LEU A 121 10.11 11.36 0.58
C LEU A 121 9.57 12.79 0.50
N LYS A 122 9.79 13.47 -0.63
CA LYS A 122 9.37 14.85 -0.86
C LYS A 122 8.67 15.03 -2.20
N GLY A 123 7.60 15.80 -2.19
CA GLY A 123 6.83 16.13 -3.41
C GLY A 123 6.11 14.91 -3.96
N ASN A 124 5.99 14.86 -5.29
CA ASN A 124 5.32 13.78 -6.02
C ASN A 124 6.36 13.03 -6.85
N SER A 125 6.54 11.74 -6.57
CA SER A 125 7.53 10.90 -7.28
C SER A 125 7.24 9.41 -7.07
N SER A 126 8.20 8.54 -7.34
CA SER A 126 8.09 7.09 -7.10
C SER A 126 9.45 6.47 -6.78
N VAL A 127 9.43 5.37 -6.02
CA VAL A 127 10.59 4.50 -5.76
C VAL A 127 10.37 3.19 -6.52
N ASP A 128 11.37 2.78 -7.30
CA ASP A 128 11.31 1.55 -8.11
C ASP A 128 11.94 0.37 -7.37
N PHE A 129 11.23 -0.75 -7.29
CA PHE A 129 11.67 -1.99 -6.64
C PHE A 129 11.77 -3.18 -7.61
N GLY A 130 11.95 -2.90 -8.89
CA GLY A 130 12.11 -3.92 -9.92
C GLY A 130 10.76 -4.37 -10.51
N ASP A 131 10.07 -5.34 -9.92
CA ASP A 131 8.77 -5.84 -10.42
C ASP A 131 7.59 -4.89 -10.11
N TYR A 132 7.75 -3.97 -9.16
CA TYR A 132 6.76 -2.94 -8.82
C TYR A 132 7.45 -1.63 -8.43
N SER A 133 6.69 -0.58 -8.35
CA SER A 133 7.09 0.71 -7.78
C SER A 133 6.07 1.18 -6.73
N VAL A 134 6.49 2.07 -5.85
CA VAL A 134 5.58 2.79 -4.97
C VAL A 134 5.65 4.27 -5.33
N ALA A 135 4.60 4.77 -5.97
CA ALA A 135 4.41 6.19 -6.22
C ALA A 135 3.83 6.87 -4.99
N TYR A 136 4.16 8.13 -4.79
CA TYR A 136 3.67 8.93 -3.68
C TYR A 136 3.38 10.36 -4.09
N ALA A 137 2.45 10.99 -3.37
CA ALA A 137 2.10 12.40 -3.52
C ALA A 137 1.72 13.01 -2.18
N GLU A 138 1.88 14.33 -2.06
CA GLU A 138 1.49 15.06 -0.86
C GLU A 138 -0.02 15.00 -0.63
N ALA A 139 -0.41 14.56 0.57
CA ALA A 139 -1.80 14.52 1.02
C ALA A 139 -2.24 15.88 1.57
N SER A 140 -3.55 16.13 1.57
CA SER A 140 -4.14 17.34 2.12
C SER A 140 -4.53 17.14 3.59
N HIS A 141 -3.54 17.18 4.47
CA HIS A 141 -3.71 16.97 5.91
C HIS A 141 -3.21 18.15 6.74
N THR A 142 -3.29 18.06 8.07
CA THR A 142 -2.89 19.13 9.01
C THR A 142 -1.39 19.16 9.30
N VAL A 143 -0.69 18.07 9.01
CA VAL A 143 0.76 17.92 9.13
C VAL A 143 1.33 17.42 7.79
N PRO A 144 2.65 17.47 7.55
CA PRO A 144 3.25 16.84 6.37
C PRO A 144 2.82 15.38 6.24
N ALA A 145 2.13 15.06 5.15
CA ALA A 145 1.54 13.76 4.94
C ALA A 145 1.66 13.33 3.46
N LEU A 146 1.75 12.02 3.23
CA LEU A 146 1.87 11.39 1.92
C LEU A 146 0.76 10.34 1.73
N SER A 147 0.26 10.28 0.51
CA SER A 147 -0.51 9.14 0.00
C SER A 147 0.37 8.27 -0.89
N TYR A 148 0.07 6.99 -0.98
CA TYR A 148 0.88 6.02 -1.71
C TYR A 148 0.09 5.23 -2.74
N SER A 149 0.77 4.76 -3.79
CA SER A 149 0.24 3.79 -4.75
C SER A 149 1.31 2.76 -5.08
N LEU A 150 1.08 1.51 -4.70
CA LEU A 150 1.85 0.38 -5.18
C LEU A 150 1.38 0.03 -6.59
N ILE A 151 2.31 0.01 -7.53
CA ILE A 151 2.05 -0.19 -8.96
C ILE A 151 2.87 -1.38 -9.46
N GLU A 152 2.20 -2.50 -9.75
CA GLU A 152 2.81 -3.66 -10.43
C GLU A 152 3.20 -3.26 -11.86
N LYS A 153 4.42 -3.60 -12.31
CA LYS A 153 4.81 -3.35 -13.71
C LYS A 153 3.97 -4.17 -14.66
N ASP A 154 3.67 -3.59 -15.81
CA ASP A 154 2.99 -4.27 -16.91
C ASP A 154 3.78 -5.52 -17.33
N TYR A 155 3.06 -6.57 -17.65
CA TYR A 155 3.66 -7.86 -17.99
C TYR A 155 3.31 -8.29 -19.40
N SER A 156 4.32 -8.52 -20.22
CA SER A 156 4.15 -9.05 -21.58
C SER A 156 3.84 -10.55 -21.54
N LYS A 157 2.64 -10.92 -21.98
CA LYS A 157 2.27 -12.32 -22.22
C LYS A 157 3.05 -12.83 -23.41
N LEU A 158 3.61 -14.03 -23.29
CA LEU A 158 4.33 -14.65 -24.41
C LEU A 158 3.37 -15.52 -25.23
N ASP A 159 3.61 -15.53 -26.54
CA ASP A 159 2.90 -16.34 -27.52
C ASP A 159 3.71 -17.59 -27.82
N GLU A 160 3.28 -18.73 -27.33
CA GLU A 160 3.98 -20.02 -27.50
C GLU A 160 4.14 -20.35 -29.00
N SER A 161 3.16 -20.05 -29.85
CA SER A 161 3.25 -20.31 -31.29
C SER A 161 4.32 -19.47 -31.99
N LYS A 162 4.49 -18.20 -31.57
CA LYS A 162 5.56 -17.34 -32.06
C LYS A 162 6.93 -17.79 -31.56
N ILE A 163 7.02 -18.22 -30.30
CA ILE A 163 8.25 -18.74 -29.69
C ILE A 163 8.72 -19.99 -30.45
N GLU A 164 7.82 -20.92 -30.73
CA GLU A 164 8.12 -22.15 -31.49
C GLU A 164 8.52 -21.82 -32.92
N ARG A 165 7.76 -20.98 -33.60
CA ARG A 165 8.07 -20.56 -35.01
C ARG A 165 9.44 -19.89 -35.11
N LEU A 166 9.82 -19.03 -34.17
CA LEU A 166 11.12 -18.35 -34.13
C LEU A 166 12.22 -19.18 -33.45
N LYS A 167 11.90 -20.41 -33.00
CA LYS A 167 12.82 -21.35 -32.32
C LYS A 167 13.58 -20.69 -31.19
N VAL A 168 12.86 -19.88 -30.34
CA VAL A 168 13.47 -19.18 -29.23
C VAL A 168 13.67 -20.17 -28.07
N PRO A 169 14.92 -20.38 -27.60
CA PRO A 169 15.18 -21.25 -26.47
C PRO A 169 14.51 -20.73 -25.18
N ARG A 170 13.83 -21.61 -24.43
CA ARG A 170 13.11 -21.23 -23.20
C ARG A 170 14.00 -20.50 -22.20
N ARG A 171 15.28 -20.84 -22.08
CA ARG A 171 16.26 -20.17 -21.22
C ARG A 171 16.48 -18.69 -21.54
N LEU A 172 16.15 -18.22 -22.76
CA LEU A 172 16.30 -16.83 -23.18
C LEU A 172 15.02 -16.00 -22.96
N LEU A 173 13.88 -16.62 -22.66
CA LEU A 173 12.61 -15.91 -22.52
C LEU A 173 12.63 -14.89 -21.37
N GLU A 174 13.19 -15.25 -20.22
CA GLU A 174 13.36 -14.34 -19.09
C GLU A 174 14.31 -13.16 -19.45
N LYS A 175 15.39 -13.46 -20.19
CA LYS A 175 16.30 -12.41 -20.66
C LYS A 175 15.58 -11.45 -21.60
N ILE A 176 14.84 -11.96 -22.58
CA ILE A 176 14.07 -11.13 -23.52
C ILE A 176 13.03 -10.28 -22.77
N ARG A 177 12.38 -10.81 -21.73
CA ARG A 177 11.44 -10.03 -20.91
C ARG A 177 12.11 -8.89 -20.15
N LYS A 178 13.29 -9.14 -19.56
CA LYS A 178 14.01 -8.16 -18.74
C LYS A 178 14.75 -7.11 -19.56
N GLU A 179 15.42 -7.56 -20.63
CA GLU A 179 16.32 -6.74 -21.44
C GLU A 179 15.66 -6.24 -22.74
N GLY A 180 14.42 -6.68 -23.03
CA GLY A 180 13.69 -6.32 -24.26
C GLY A 180 14.06 -7.15 -25.47
N SER A 181 15.24 -7.82 -25.50
CA SER A 181 15.70 -8.62 -26.64
C SER A 181 16.77 -9.64 -26.26
N ALA A 182 17.01 -10.61 -27.13
CA ALA A 182 18.18 -11.50 -27.08
C ALA A 182 18.59 -11.97 -28.46
N GLN A 183 19.86 -12.40 -28.59
CA GLN A 183 20.37 -13.04 -29.80
C GLN A 183 19.94 -14.52 -29.85
N VAL A 184 19.30 -14.93 -30.94
CA VAL A 184 18.85 -16.30 -31.20
C VAL A 184 19.28 -16.69 -32.59
N ASN A 185 20.20 -17.66 -32.73
CA ASN A 185 20.70 -18.15 -34.00
C ASN A 185 21.18 -17.03 -34.96
N GLY A 186 21.87 -16.02 -34.43
CA GLY A 186 22.39 -14.87 -35.21
C GLY A 186 21.38 -13.76 -35.47
N ASN A 187 20.11 -13.90 -35.06
CA ASN A 187 19.09 -12.88 -35.21
C ASN A 187 18.75 -12.26 -33.86
N THR A 188 18.47 -10.94 -33.82
CA THR A 188 17.94 -10.26 -32.65
C THR A 188 16.45 -10.51 -32.57
N ILE A 189 16.00 -11.17 -31.51
CA ILE A 189 14.57 -11.37 -31.20
C ILE A 189 14.17 -10.39 -30.13
N ASN A 190 13.27 -9.47 -30.46
CA ASN A 190 12.70 -8.51 -29.52
C ASN A 190 11.46 -9.10 -28.81
N LEU A 191 11.12 -8.57 -27.64
CA LEU A 191 9.94 -8.99 -26.86
C LEU A 191 8.65 -8.92 -27.69
N GLU A 192 8.50 -7.89 -28.52
CA GLU A 192 7.34 -7.70 -29.40
C GLU A 192 7.17 -8.87 -30.41
N ASN A 193 8.27 -9.46 -30.86
CA ASN A 193 8.24 -10.57 -31.85
C ASN A 193 7.59 -11.84 -31.23
N ILE A 194 7.63 -12.00 -29.93
CA ILE A 194 7.13 -13.17 -29.21
C ILE A 194 6.01 -12.84 -28.21
N SER A 195 5.51 -11.59 -28.23
CA SER A 195 4.42 -11.15 -27.35
C SER A 195 3.04 -11.53 -27.90
N ALA A 196 2.15 -11.95 -27.02
CA ALA A 196 0.71 -12.11 -27.25
C ALA A 196 -0.10 -10.90 -26.76
N GLY A 197 0.59 -9.84 -26.29
CA GLY A 197 0.01 -8.64 -25.73
C GLY A 197 0.50 -8.33 -24.33
N VAL A 198 0.02 -7.23 -23.77
CA VAL A 198 0.42 -6.75 -22.45
C VAL A 198 -0.71 -6.96 -21.45
N ARG A 199 -0.41 -7.59 -20.32
CA ARG A 199 -1.25 -7.61 -19.15
C ARG A 199 -0.93 -6.38 -18.30
N LYS A 200 -1.91 -5.53 -18.06
CA LYS A 200 -1.74 -4.40 -17.15
C LYS A 200 -1.44 -4.88 -15.73
N GLY A 201 -0.52 -4.19 -15.07
CA GLY A 201 -0.22 -4.39 -13.67
C GLY A 201 -1.39 -3.97 -12.78
N ARG A 202 -1.50 -4.58 -11.60
CA ARG A 202 -2.44 -4.18 -10.55
C ARG A 202 -1.91 -2.93 -9.87
N LYS A 203 -2.82 -2.08 -9.41
CA LYS A 203 -2.49 -0.87 -8.66
C LYS A 203 -3.29 -0.86 -7.35
N VAL A 204 -2.59 -0.79 -6.24
CA VAL A 204 -3.17 -0.65 -4.91
C VAL A 204 -2.78 0.72 -4.37
N SER A 205 -3.76 1.59 -4.21
CA SER A 205 -3.57 2.93 -3.67
C SER A 205 -4.04 3.03 -2.23
N TYR A 206 -3.35 3.85 -1.44
CA TYR A 206 -3.60 4.08 -0.03
C TYR A 206 -3.56 5.57 0.26
N SER A 207 -4.66 6.11 0.76
CA SER A 207 -4.77 7.55 0.97
C SER A 207 -3.96 8.06 2.15
N GLY A 208 -3.78 7.24 3.23
CA GLY A 208 -3.48 7.82 4.53
C GLY A 208 -4.56 8.81 4.93
N ASP A 209 -4.24 9.74 5.81
CA ASP A 209 -5.16 10.79 6.22
C ASP A 209 -5.10 11.97 5.24
N THR A 210 -6.26 12.32 4.71
CA THR A 210 -6.38 13.41 3.73
C THR A 210 -7.82 13.88 3.58
N ARG A 211 -7.99 15.16 3.32
CA ARG A 211 -9.22 15.65 2.66
C ARG A 211 -9.28 15.09 1.24
N ARG A 212 -10.48 15.04 0.67
CA ARG A 212 -10.60 14.84 -0.76
C ARG A 212 -9.78 15.89 -1.51
N ALA A 213 -8.83 15.45 -2.35
CA ALA A 213 -7.87 16.34 -2.98
C ALA A 213 -7.67 16.02 -4.47
N LYS A 214 -7.70 17.08 -5.30
CA LYS A 214 -7.54 16.94 -6.76
C LYS A 214 -6.14 16.49 -7.16
N ASN A 215 -5.10 16.89 -6.43
CA ASN A 215 -3.72 16.47 -6.68
C ASN A 215 -3.49 14.97 -6.48
N LEU A 216 -4.38 14.28 -5.76
CA LEU A 216 -4.31 12.82 -5.57
C LEU A 216 -5.03 12.04 -6.68
N LEU A 217 -5.78 12.68 -7.57
CA LEU A 217 -6.48 11.99 -8.65
C LEU A 217 -5.52 11.24 -9.58
N ASP A 218 -4.38 11.84 -9.92
CA ASP A 218 -3.40 11.20 -10.78
C ASP A 218 -2.70 10.04 -10.07
N LEU A 219 -2.40 10.20 -8.76
CA LEU A 219 -1.84 9.13 -7.95
C LEU A 219 -2.78 7.93 -7.88
N PHE A 220 -4.09 8.16 -7.73
CA PHE A 220 -5.09 7.10 -7.58
C PHE A 220 -5.70 6.64 -8.91
N ARG A 221 -5.39 7.29 -10.03
CA ARG A 221 -5.96 6.99 -11.36
C ARG A 221 -5.86 5.50 -11.68
N ASP A 222 -7.01 4.93 -12.09
CA ASP A 222 -7.17 3.53 -12.51
C ASP A 222 -6.70 2.50 -11.45
N SER A 223 -6.83 2.81 -10.16
CA SER A 223 -6.50 1.85 -9.12
C SER A 223 -7.38 0.60 -9.20
N THR A 224 -6.76 -0.58 -9.16
CA THR A 224 -7.47 -1.84 -8.97
C THR A 224 -8.21 -1.81 -7.62
N VAL A 225 -7.51 -1.35 -6.58
CA VAL A 225 -8.07 -1.12 -5.24
C VAL A 225 -7.59 0.24 -4.73
N LEU A 226 -8.51 1.09 -4.31
CA LEU A 226 -8.24 2.28 -3.53
C LEU A 226 -8.64 2.03 -2.07
N ILE A 227 -7.68 2.05 -1.16
CA ILE A 227 -7.90 2.03 0.28
C ILE A 227 -7.90 3.50 0.72
N HIS A 228 -9.04 3.99 1.21
CA HIS A 228 -9.20 5.41 1.53
C HIS A 228 -9.75 5.60 2.94
N GLU A 229 -9.24 6.60 3.64
CA GLU A 229 -9.81 7.02 4.91
C GLU A 229 -11.28 7.43 4.77
N SER A 230 -12.02 7.26 5.86
CA SER A 230 -13.44 7.59 5.95
C SER A 230 -13.81 7.89 7.41
N THR A 231 -13.17 8.93 7.93
CA THR A 231 -13.19 9.26 9.37
C THR A 231 -14.59 9.56 9.90
N GLY A 232 -15.50 10.06 9.06
CA GLY A 232 -16.85 10.40 9.50
C GLY A 232 -17.93 10.39 8.43
N GLU A 233 -19.14 10.74 8.88
CA GLU A 233 -20.32 10.87 8.05
C GLU A 233 -20.40 12.23 7.36
N LYS A 234 -21.13 12.32 6.26
CA LYS A 234 -21.44 13.55 5.53
C LYS A 234 -22.11 14.62 6.39
N SER A 235 -22.92 14.23 7.36
CA SER A 235 -23.56 15.14 8.33
C SER A 235 -22.55 15.96 9.13
N ASN A 236 -21.32 15.48 9.26
CA ASN A 236 -20.20 16.11 9.97
C ASN A 236 -19.07 16.57 9.02
N GLU A 237 -19.30 16.68 7.71
CA GLU A 237 -18.27 16.93 6.68
C GLU A 237 -17.41 18.15 6.99
N GLU A 238 -18.00 19.29 7.32
CA GLU A 238 -17.27 20.51 7.61
C GLU A 238 -16.27 20.31 8.75
N LYS A 239 -16.71 19.66 9.81
CA LYS A 239 -15.86 19.32 10.96
C LYS A 239 -14.78 18.31 10.61
N VAL A 240 -15.12 17.23 9.89
CA VAL A 240 -14.19 16.20 9.45
C VAL A 240 -13.10 16.82 8.56
N ASN A 241 -13.51 17.63 7.58
CA ASN A 241 -12.58 18.30 6.69
C ASN A 241 -11.72 19.37 7.41
N SER A 242 -12.23 20.06 8.45
CA SER A 242 -11.43 21.01 9.21
C SER A 242 -10.23 20.37 9.91
N TYR A 243 -10.34 19.09 10.29
CA TYR A 243 -9.25 18.29 10.86
C TYR A 243 -8.37 17.60 9.81
N GLY A 244 -8.60 17.81 8.53
CA GLY A 244 -7.75 17.24 7.48
C GLY A 244 -8.16 15.84 7.06
N HIS A 245 -9.42 15.45 7.27
CA HIS A 245 -9.95 14.12 6.97
C HIS A 245 -11.07 14.14 5.93
N SER A 246 -11.48 12.95 5.51
CA SER A 246 -12.56 12.70 4.55
C SER A 246 -13.75 12.01 5.22
N THR A 247 -14.94 12.26 4.66
CA THR A 247 -16.14 11.45 4.93
C THR A 247 -16.16 10.22 4.05
N GLY A 248 -17.02 9.23 4.36
CA GLY A 248 -17.25 8.09 3.48
C GLY A 248 -17.69 8.51 2.07
N LYS A 249 -18.48 9.59 1.99
CA LYS A 249 -18.90 10.17 0.72
C LYS A 249 -17.73 10.80 -0.06
N ASP A 250 -16.82 11.51 0.62
CA ASP A 250 -15.61 12.08 -0.01
C ASP A 250 -14.72 10.99 -0.58
N ALA A 251 -14.50 9.90 0.17
CA ALA A 251 -13.75 8.74 -0.28
C ALA A 251 -14.35 8.13 -1.55
N ALA A 252 -15.68 8.00 -1.60
CA ALA A 252 -16.39 7.47 -2.76
C ALA A 252 -16.31 8.40 -3.98
N ILE A 253 -16.37 9.72 -3.79
CA ILE A 253 -16.17 10.68 -4.88
C ILE A 253 -14.72 10.60 -5.39
N GLN A 254 -13.73 10.51 -4.49
CA GLN A 254 -12.33 10.36 -4.87
C GLN A 254 -12.11 9.09 -5.70
N ALA A 255 -12.71 7.95 -5.30
CA ALA A 255 -12.65 6.69 -6.03
C ALA A 255 -13.27 6.79 -7.43
N LYS A 256 -14.44 7.44 -7.54
CA LYS A 256 -15.14 7.65 -8.80
C LYS A 256 -14.34 8.56 -9.73
N ASP A 257 -13.85 9.69 -9.23
CA ASP A 257 -13.14 10.70 -10.02
C ASP A 257 -11.76 10.18 -10.49
N SER A 258 -11.14 9.27 -9.73
CA SER A 258 -9.89 8.60 -10.10
C SER A 258 -10.08 7.34 -10.96
N ASN A 259 -11.31 6.99 -11.35
CA ASN A 259 -11.64 5.76 -12.08
C ASN A 259 -11.12 4.49 -11.39
N SER A 260 -11.12 4.47 -10.05
CA SER A 260 -10.75 3.28 -9.27
C SER A 260 -11.82 2.20 -9.43
N ARG A 261 -11.43 0.92 -9.37
CA ARG A 261 -12.37 -0.19 -9.60
C ARG A 261 -13.06 -0.67 -8.33
N LYS A 262 -12.35 -0.65 -7.19
CA LYS A 262 -12.84 -1.04 -5.87
C LYS A 262 -12.39 -0.01 -4.83
N LEU A 263 -13.28 0.34 -3.92
CA LEU A 263 -12.98 1.20 -2.76
C LEU A 263 -13.05 0.38 -1.48
N ILE A 264 -12.01 0.47 -0.65
CA ILE A 264 -12.01 -0.08 0.70
C ILE A 264 -11.89 1.08 1.69
N LEU A 265 -12.90 1.20 2.55
CA LEU A 265 -12.95 2.25 3.57
C LEU A 265 -12.17 1.79 4.81
N VAL A 266 -11.36 2.71 5.35
CA VAL A 266 -10.56 2.53 6.59
C VAL A 266 -10.60 3.81 7.41
N HIS A 267 -9.87 3.85 8.53
CA HIS A 267 -9.69 5.00 9.40
C HIS A 267 -11.01 5.53 9.97
N PHE A 268 -11.84 4.60 10.51
CA PHE A 268 -13.10 4.98 11.12
C PHE A 268 -12.86 5.64 12.47
N SER A 269 -13.45 6.82 12.69
CA SER A 269 -13.35 7.50 13.97
C SER A 269 -13.95 6.64 15.10
N PRO A 270 -13.27 6.51 16.24
CA PRO A 270 -13.76 5.74 17.38
C PRO A 270 -15.06 6.30 18.00
N ARG A 271 -15.53 7.47 17.53
CA ARG A 271 -16.83 8.02 17.91
C ARG A 271 -18.02 7.29 17.29
N TYR A 272 -17.78 6.48 16.24
CA TYR A 272 -18.82 5.71 15.55
C TYR A 272 -18.79 4.25 16.01
N ASN A 273 -19.76 3.84 16.83
CA ASN A 273 -19.96 2.43 17.18
C ASN A 273 -20.51 1.64 16.00
N ASP A 274 -21.33 2.28 15.15
CA ASP A 274 -21.84 1.72 13.90
C ASP A 274 -21.31 2.55 12.72
N ILE A 275 -20.61 1.90 11.82
CA ILE A 275 -20.06 2.53 10.61
C ILE A 275 -20.97 2.36 9.38
N LYS A 276 -22.10 1.67 9.55
CA LYS A 276 -23.04 1.42 8.45
C LYS A 276 -23.48 2.71 7.74
N PRO A 277 -23.80 3.82 8.42
CA PRO A 277 -24.12 5.08 7.75
C PRO A 277 -23.00 5.59 6.83
N ILE A 278 -21.74 5.53 7.27
CA ILE A 278 -20.56 5.93 6.47
C ILE A 278 -20.46 5.08 5.19
N VAL A 279 -20.67 3.76 5.33
CA VAL A 279 -20.61 2.82 4.21
C VAL A 279 -21.77 3.03 3.24
N ASP A 280 -22.98 3.25 3.74
CA ASP A 280 -24.17 3.49 2.92
C ASP A 280 -24.06 4.81 2.13
N GLU A 281 -23.53 5.86 2.74
CA GLU A 281 -23.21 7.12 2.05
C GLU A 281 -22.19 6.91 0.91
N ALA A 282 -21.14 6.16 1.16
CA ALA A 282 -20.15 5.85 0.13
C ALA A 282 -20.77 5.05 -1.02
N LYS A 283 -21.58 4.03 -0.70
CA LYS A 283 -22.28 3.19 -1.70
C LYS A 283 -23.28 3.98 -2.54
N SER A 284 -23.83 5.07 -2.03
CA SER A 284 -24.71 5.96 -2.79
C SER A 284 -24.01 6.66 -3.96
N VAL A 285 -22.66 6.76 -3.93
CA VAL A 285 -21.84 7.44 -4.94
C VAL A 285 -21.03 6.46 -5.78
N PHE A 286 -20.50 5.42 -5.15
CA PHE A 286 -19.63 4.41 -5.77
C PHE A 286 -20.07 3.01 -5.31
N GLN A 287 -20.47 2.15 -6.26
CA GLN A 287 -21.15 0.89 -5.90
C GLN A 287 -20.20 -0.18 -5.31
N ASN A 288 -18.98 -0.29 -5.84
CA ASN A 288 -18.02 -1.33 -5.41
C ASN A 288 -17.23 -0.90 -4.17
N VAL A 289 -17.95 -0.74 -3.05
CA VAL A 289 -17.42 -0.29 -1.75
C VAL A 289 -17.53 -1.39 -0.72
N ILE A 290 -16.46 -1.61 0.04
CA ILE A 290 -16.46 -2.41 1.27
C ILE A 290 -15.81 -1.61 2.41
N ALA A 291 -16.22 -1.89 3.64
CA ALA A 291 -15.48 -1.46 4.83
C ALA A 291 -14.43 -2.51 5.17
N ALA A 292 -13.23 -2.09 5.53
CA ALA A 292 -12.25 -3.00 6.09
C ALA A 292 -12.66 -3.43 7.51
N GLU A 293 -12.35 -4.68 7.81
CA GLU A 293 -12.53 -5.27 9.14
C GLU A 293 -11.16 -5.68 9.70
N GLU A 294 -11.07 -5.76 11.02
CA GLU A 294 -9.86 -6.24 11.69
C GLU A 294 -9.48 -7.65 11.23
N LEU A 295 -8.22 -7.84 10.89
CA LEU A 295 -7.65 -9.08 10.37
C LEU A 295 -8.25 -9.56 9.03
N MET A 296 -8.99 -8.70 8.32
CA MET A 296 -9.45 -9.02 6.98
C MET A 296 -8.26 -9.26 6.04
N GLU A 297 -8.36 -10.31 5.24
CA GLU A 297 -7.42 -10.63 4.16
C GLU A 297 -8.15 -10.59 2.82
N LEU A 298 -7.58 -9.94 1.83
CA LEU A 298 -8.17 -9.83 0.49
C LEU A 298 -7.13 -10.05 -0.59
N GLU A 299 -7.40 -10.93 -1.54
CA GLU A 299 -6.57 -11.07 -2.74
C GLU A 299 -6.98 -10.00 -3.77
N VAL A 300 -5.98 -9.33 -4.34
CA VAL A 300 -6.18 -8.35 -5.42
C VAL A 300 -6.06 -9.07 -6.74
N ASN A 301 -7.19 -9.32 -7.40
CA ASN A 301 -7.23 -9.97 -8.70
C ASN A 301 -7.08 -8.94 -9.83
N ILE A 302 -6.64 -9.40 -10.99
CA ILE A 302 -6.45 -8.55 -12.17
C ILE A 302 -7.78 -7.98 -12.67
N ASN A 303 -8.86 -8.69 -12.41
CA ASN A 303 -10.21 -8.33 -12.87
C ASN A 303 -11.06 -7.64 -11.77
N ASP A 304 -10.47 -7.37 -10.59
CA ASP A 304 -11.15 -6.63 -9.53
C ASP A 304 -11.43 -5.17 -9.91
#